data_affb5be0c59e6148d69965f78d9da691
#
_entry.id   affb5be0c59e6148d69965f78d9da691
#
_cell.length_a   1.000
_cell.length_b   1.000
_cell.length_c   1.000
_cell.angle_alpha   90.00
_cell.angle_beta   90.00
_cell.angle_gamma   90.00
#
_symmetry.space_group_name_H-M   'P 1'
#
loop_
_entity.id
_entity.type
_entity.pdbx_description
1 polymer ?
#
loop_
_entity_poly.entity_id
_entity_poly.type
_entity_poly.pdbx_seq_one_letter_code
_entity_poly.pdbx_strand_id
1 'polypeptide(L)'
;PYRLSYPVYYDLEDKYISGVFPSEMAEITKAFFDRLQEHGYTGEQGVYASLNWVRARFSDPGFDPWRDNLWIARFSDELGYAGTYDMWQSTYSAPGADYGVQSETVDLDFVMRPFTFTGVSACNGKTAAPVLQNDTRTDELHMDGKDAYATLETNEPDEEAGGRRVYWTTSDKSVATVDKNGTVRARTDSGECTITATLADGTESRTCLVRVGDI
;
A
#
# COMPACT_ATOMS: atom_id res chain seq x y z
N PRO A 1 17.61 4.73 3.66
CA PRO A 1 16.82 3.51 3.69
C PRO A 1 15.68 3.65 2.69
N TYR A 2 15.50 2.64 1.84
CA TYR A 2 14.38 2.62 0.89
C TYR A 2 13.11 2.23 1.67
N ARG A 3 12.00 2.91 1.40
CA ARG A 3 10.67 2.55 1.89
C ARG A 3 9.95 1.83 0.75
N LEU A 4 9.37 0.68 1.04
CA LEU A 4 8.54 -0.04 0.08
C LEU A 4 7.07 0.35 0.33
N SER A 5 6.33 0.62 -0.75
CA SER A 5 4.90 0.96 -0.69
C SER A 5 4.00 -0.29 -0.58
N TYR A 6 4.57 -1.45 -0.85
CA TYR A 6 3.90 -2.76 -0.76
C TYR A 6 4.65 -3.68 0.20
N PRO A 7 3.99 -4.75 0.70
CA PRO A 7 4.64 -5.77 1.49
C PRO A 7 5.82 -6.41 0.75
N VAL A 8 6.79 -6.92 1.50
CA VAL A 8 7.67 -7.97 0.97
C VAL A 8 6.90 -9.28 1.03
N TYR A 9 6.75 -9.93 -0.11
CA TYR A 9 6.07 -11.21 -0.20
C TYR A 9 7.07 -12.36 -0.15
N TYR A 10 6.80 -13.34 0.73
CA TYR A 10 7.52 -14.60 0.72
C TYR A 10 6.84 -15.56 -0.26
N ASP A 11 7.58 -16.04 -1.23
CA ASP A 11 7.09 -16.92 -2.28
C ASP A 11 7.01 -18.39 -1.79
N LEU A 12 5.79 -18.92 -1.73
CA LEU A 12 5.48 -20.28 -1.33
C LEU A 12 4.89 -21.08 -2.50
N GLU A 13 5.73 -21.48 -3.44
CA GLU A 13 5.29 -22.30 -4.58
C GLU A 13 6.26 -23.45 -4.94
N ASP A 14 7.37 -23.59 -4.20
CA ASP A 14 8.35 -24.61 -4.53
C ASP A 14 7.80 -26.03 -4.30
N LYS A 15 7.86 -26.82 -5.34
CA LYS A 15 7.42 -28.23 -5.31
C LYS A 15 8.10 -29.09 -4.21
N TYR A 16 9.29 -28.72 -3.78
CA TYR A 16 10.03 -29.47 -2.75
C TYR A 16 9.41 -29.30 -1.36
N ILE A 17 8.67 -28.23 -1.12
CA ILE A 17 7.94 -28.02 0.14
C ILE A 17 6.46 -28.45 0.05
N SER A 18 6.03 -29.04 -1.05
CA SER A 18 4.64 -29.49 -1.22
C SER A 18 4.20 -30.58 -0.23
N GLY A 19 5.14 -31.34 0.30
CA GLY A 19 4.91 -32.37 1.33
C GLY A 19 5.06 -31.91 2.77
N VAL A 20 5.45 -30.64 2.99
CA VAL A 20 5.63 -30.05 4.33
C VAL A 20 4.26 -29.76 4.95
N PHE A 21 4.11 -29.94 6.26
CA PHE A 21 2.88 -29.63 6.97
C PHE A 21 2.62 -28.11 6.98
N PRO A 22 1.35 -27.68 6.98
CA PRO A 22 1.01 -26.25 7.02
C PRO A 22 1.68 -25.49 8.16
N SER A 23 1.74 -26.05 9.37
CA SER A 23 2.42 -25.44 10.52
C SER A 23 3.92 -25.23 10.29
N GLU A 24 4.60 -26.21 9.69
CA GLU A 24 6.04 -26.10 9.36
C GLU A 24 6.28 -25.06 8.26
N MET A 25 5.38 -24.95 7.29
CA MET A 25 5.42 -23.88 6.28
C MET A 25 5.28 -22.49 6.91
N ALA A 26 4.38 -22.34 7.87
CA ALA A 26 4.21 -21.11 8.62
C ALA A 26 5.47 -20.75 9.42
N GLU A 27 6.15 -21.75 10.03
CA GLU A 27 7.43 -21.54 10.71
C GLU A 27 8.54 -21.11 9.75
N ILE A 28 8.62 -21.70 8.56
CA ILE A 28 9.57 -21.28 7.51
C ILE A 28 9.31 -19.84 7.09
N THR A 29 8.04 -19.49 6.85
CA THR A 29 7.62 -18.13 6.50
C THR A 29 8.00 -17.15 7.60
N LYS A 30 7.73 -17.52 8.85
CA LYS A 30 8.11 -16.70 10.01
C LYS A 30 9.62 -16.49 10.09
N ALA A 31 10.41 -17.53 9.92
CA ALA A 31 11.87 -17.44 9.96
C ALA A 31 12.42 -16.48 8.88
N PHE A 32 11.82 -16.46 7.68
CA PHE A 32 12.18 -15.51 6.64
C PHE A 32 11.94 -14.06 7.10
N PHE A 33 10.76 -13.77 7.64
CA PHE A 33 10.42 -12.41 8.09
C PHE A 33 11.17 -11.99 9.34
N ASP A 34 11.40 -12.91 10.30
CA ASP A 34 12.26 -12.65 11.46
C ASP A 34 13.66 -12.22 10.99
N ARG A 35 14.18 -12.88 9.97
CA ARG A 35 15.49 -12.55 9.41
C ARG A 35 15.53 -11.18 8.75
N LEU A 36 14.47 -10.79 8.03
CA LEU A 36 14.36 -9.43 7.47
C LEU A 36 14.30 -8.37 8.58
N GLN A 37 13.54 -8.63 9.64
CA GLN A 37 13.43 -7.71 10.78
C GLN A 37 14.76 -7.55 11.53
N GLU A 38 15.53 -8.62 11.74
CA GLU A 38 16.87 -8.58 12.29
C GLU A 38 17.81 -7.66 11.49
N HIS A 39 17.57 -7.52 10.17
CA HIS A 39 18.29 -6.62 9.27
C HIS A 39 17.65 -5.24 9.12
N GLY A 40 16.68 -4.91 9.98
CA GLY A 40 16.08 -3.57 10.05
C GLY A 40 14.89 -3.34 9.12
N TYR A 41 14.32 -4.39 8.54
CA TYR A 41 13.08 -4.27 7.79
C TYR A 41 11.89 -4.10 8.77
N THR A 42 11.12 -3.03 8.58
CA THR A 42 9.95 -2.69 9.41
C THR A 42 8.67 -2.54 8.57
N GLY A 43 8.73 -2.89 7.28
CA GLY A 43 7.60 -2.80 6.37
C GLY A 43 6.61 -3.96 6.53
N GLU A 44 5.56 -3.89 5.75
CA GLU A 44 4.52 -4.92 5.72
C GLU A 44 5.05 -6.23 5.12
N GLN A 45 4.49 -7.34 5.59
CA GLN A 45 4.87 -8.70 5.22
C GLN A 45 3.66 -9.39 4.58
N GLY A 46 3.88 -10.08 3.49
CA GLY A 46 2.84 -10.83 2.81
C GLY A 46 3.34 -12.18 2.30
N VAL A 47 2.45 -12.98 1.76
CA VAL A 47 2.78 -14.29 1.20
C VAL A 47 2.22 -14.40 -0.21
N TYR A 48 3.09 -14.79 -1.16
CA TYR A 48 2.67 -15.21 -2.49
C TYR A 48 2.49 -16.72 -2.52
N ALA A 49 1.36 -17.17 -3.04
CA ALA A 49 1.09 -18.58 -3.28
C ALA A 49 -0.01 -18.79 -4.32
N SER A 50 -0.06 -19.99 -4.92
CA SER A 50 -1.21 -20.37 -5.74
C SER A 50 -2.50 -20.45 -4.90
N LEU A 51 -3.66 -20.17 -5.54
CA LEU A 51 -4.95 -20.28 -4.86
C LEU A 51 -5.19 -21.65 -4.23
N ASN A 52 -4.69 -22.72 -4.86
CA ASN A 52 -4.82 -24.07 -4.32
C ASN A 52 -4.06 -24.23 -2.99
N TRP A 53 -2.89 -23.63 -2.88
CA TRP A 53 -2.12 -23.65 -1.63
C TRP A 53 -2.76 -22.79 -0.55
N VAL A 54 -3.23 -21.61 -0.91
CA VAL A 54 -3.98 -20.74 0.03
C VAL A 54 -5.15 -21.50 0.65
N ARG A 55 -5.96 -22.16 -0.17
CA ARG A 55 -7.12 -22.93 0.31
C ARG A 55 -6.76 -24.17 1.14
N ALA A 56 -5.69 -24.86 0.75
CA ALA A 56 -5.33 -26.13 1.39
C ALA A 56 -4.53 -25.96 2.68
N ARG A 57 -3.82 -24.85 2.86
CA ARG A 57 -2.77 -24.72 3.87
C ARG A 57 -2.88 -23.51 4.77
N PHE A 58 -3.41 -22.38 4.27
CA PHE A 58 -3.42 -21.12 5.01
C PHE A 58 -4.57 -21.03 6.03
N SER A 59 -5.34 -22.12 6.21
CA SER A 59 -6.23 -22.28 7.36
C SER A 59 -5.49 -22.56 8.67
N ASP A 60 -4.19 -22.95 8.61
CA ASP A 60 -3.38 -23.13 9.80
C ASP A 60 -3.17 -21.78 10.51
N PRO A 61 -3.35 -21.72 11.86
CA PRO A 61 -3.19 -20.47 12.62
C PRO A 61 -1.80 -19.83 12.51
N GLY A 62 -0.78 -20.57 12.16
CA GLY A 62 0.56 -20.04 11.92
C GLY A 62 0.62 -19.01 10.80
N PHE A 63 -0.34 -19.04 9.88
CA PHE A 63 -0.46 -18.05 8.80
C PHE A 63 -1.30 -16.80 9.15
N ASP A 64 -1.90 -16.72 10.34
CA ASP A 64 -2.73 -15.58 10.75
C ASP A 64 -2.05 -14.22 10.57
N PRO A 65 -0.73 -14.05 10.82
CA PRO A 65 -0.05 -12.77 10.64
C PRO A 65 -0.07 -12.23 9.20
N TRP A 66 -0.23 -13.10 8.20
CA TRP A 66 -0.16 -12.73 6.78
C TRP A 66 -1.47 -12.98 6.03
N ARG A 67 -2.53 -13.38 6.71
CA ARG A 67 -3.80 -13.81 6.10
C ARG A 67 -4.50 -12.71 5.30
N ASP A 68 -4.26 -11.47 5.64
CA ASP A 68 -4.83 -10.31 4.97
C ASP A 68 -3.88 -9.69 3.93
N ASN A 69 -2.63 -10.17 3.86
CA ASN A 69 -1.60 -9.68 2.94
C ASN A 69 -1.19 -10.81 1.97
N LEU A 70 -2.12 -11.23 1.12
CA LEU A 70 -1.89 -12.32 0.17
C LEU A 70 -1.72 -11.79 -1.26
N TRP A 71 -0.72 -12.32 -1.96
CA TRP A 71 -0.61 -12.24 -3.39
C TRP A 71 -0.92 -13.62 -3.97
N ILE A 72 -2.09 -13.76 -4.61
CA ILE A 72 -2.62 -15.06 -5.00
C ILE A 72 -2.43 -15.27 -6.50
N ALA A 73 -1.75 -16.36 -6.88
CA ALA A 73 -1.67 -16.79 -8.27
C ALA A 73 -2.86 -17.70 -8.62
N ARG A 74 -3.61 -17.29 -9.63
CA ARG A 74 -4.60 -18.11 -10.33
C ARG A 74 -4.74 -17.64 -11.76
N PHE A 75 -4.28 -18.42 -12.70
CA PHE A 75 -4.31 -18.13 -14.13
C PHE A 75 -5.71 -18.42 -14.69
N SER A 76 -6.59 -17.43 -14.62
CA SER A 76 -8.02 -17.54 -14.94
C SER A 76 -8.62 -16.15 -15.09
N ASP A 77 -9.80 -16.06 -15.68
CA ASP A 77 -10.56 -14.80 -15.80
C ASP A 77 -11.20 -14.37 -14.47
N GLU A 78 -11.21 -15.26 -13.46
CA GLU A 78 -11.76 -14.97 -12.14
C GLU A 78 -10.86 -15.58 -11.05
N LEU A 79 -10.59 -14.84 -9.96
CA LEU A 79 -9.87 -15.40 -8.83
C LEU A 79 -10.71 -16.43 -8.06
N GLY A 80 -11.99 -16.12 -7.80
CA GLY A 80 -12.90 -17.00 -7.07
C GLY A 80 -12.45 -17.27 -5.63
N TYR A 81 -11.78 -16.34 -4.99
CA TYR A 81 -11.40 -16.36 -3.57
C TYR A 81 -12.24 -15.34 -2.81
N ALA A 82 -12.85 -15.77 -1.69
CA ALA A 82 -13.77 -14.93 -0.92
C ALA A 82 -13.12 -14.22 0.28
N GLY A 83 -11.84 -14.51 0.56
CA GLY A 83 -11.08 -13.86 1.63
C GLY A 83 -10.40 -12.57 1.16
N THR A 84 -9.73 -11.89 2.09
CA THR A 84 -8.93 -10.69 1.81
C THR A 84 -7.64 -11.08 1.06
N TYR A 85 -7.21 -10.24 0.14
CA TYR A 85 -5.95 -10.39 -0.58
C TYR A 85 -5.49 -9.03 -1.14
N ASP A 86 -4.18 -8.86 -1.31
CA ASP A 86 -3.59 -7.63 -1.84
C ASP A 86 -3.50 -7.63 -3.36
N MET A 87 -3.06 -8.76 -3.92
CA MET A 87 -2.82 -8.89 -5.35
C MET A 87 -3.28 -10.24 -5.89
N TRP A 88 -3.66 -10.22 -7.15
CA TRP A 88 -4.00 -11.42 -7.92
C TRP A 88 -3.21 -11.46 -9.21
N GLN A 89 -2.30 -12.44 -9.33
CA GLN A 89 -1.65 -12.78 -10.59
C GLN A 89 -2.61 -13.60 -11.46
N SER A 90 -3.11 -12.97 -12.52
CA SER A 90 -4.14 -13.55 -13.40
C SER A 90 -3.57 -14.36 -14.54
N THR A 91 -2.34 -14.09 -14.97
CA THR A 91 -1.61 -14.81 -16.01
C THR A 91 -0.10 -14.64 -15.85
N TYR A 92 0.66 -15.59 -16.40
CA TYR A 92 2.12 -15.53 -16.57
C TYR A 92 2.53 -15.48 -18.05
N SER A 93 1.59 -15.29 -18.95
CA SER A 93 1.81 -15.44 -20.40
C SER A 93 1.20 -14.33 -21.23
N ALA A 94 0.99 -13.13 -20.66
CA ALA A 94 0.58 -11.99 -21.45
C ALA A 94 1.68 -11.58 -22.43
N PRO A 95 1.36 -11.18 -23.69
CA PRO A 95 2.38 -10.79 -24.65
C PRO A 95 3.17 -9.57 -24.18
N GLY A 96 4.49 -9.69 -24.00
CA GLY A 96 5.33 -8.60 -23.50
C GLY A 96 5.29 -7.35 -24.37
N ALA A 97 5.13 -7.51 -25.68
CA ALA A 97 5.04 -6.39 -26.62
C ALA A 97 3.86 -5.44 -26.32
N ASP A 98 2.75 -5.95 -25.79
CA ASP A 98 1.55 -5.16 -25.45
C ASP A 98 1.83 -4.21 -24.27
N TYR A 99 2.86 -4.50 -23.50
CA TYR A 99 3.29 -3.73 -22.31
C TYR A 99 4.65 -3.03 -22.49
N GLY A 100 5.17 -3.00 -23.71
CA GLY A 100 6.39 -2.29 -24.04
C GLY A 100 7.69 -2.94 -23.52
N VAL A 101 7.64 -4.22 -23.15
CA VAL A 101 8.81 -4.97 -22.69
C VAL A 101 9.32 -5.94 -23.76
N GLN A 102 10.65 -6.25 -23.73
CA GLN A 102 11.30 -7.13 -24.71
C GLN A 102 11.10 -8.62 -24.43
N SER A 103 10.55 -9.00 -23.28
CA SER A 103 10.22 -10.38 -22.99
C SER A 103 9.10 -10.89 -23.90
N GLU A 104 9.11 -12.18 -24.27
CA GLU A 104 8.03 -12.79 -25.01
C GLU A 104 6.71 -12.75 -24.21
N THR A 105 6.82 -12.96 -22.90
CA THR A 105 5.67 -12.93 -21.97
C THR A 105 5.99 -12.14 -20.73
N VAL A 106 4.92 -11.67 -20.07
CA VAL A 106 4.93 -11.01 -18.77
C VAL A 106 3.79 -11.52 -17.90
N ASP A 107 3.98 -11.42 -16.61
CA ASP A 107 2.93 -11.65 -15.62
C ASP A 107 2.02 -10.43 -15.57
N LEU A 108 0.72 -10.65 -15.33
CA LEU A 108 -0.22 -9.57 -15.07
C LEU A 108 -0.87 -9.77 -13.71
N ASP A 109 -0.84 -8.69 -12.94
CA ASP A 109 -1.36 -8.63 -11.60
C ASP A 109 -2.45 -7.57 -11.46
N PHE A 110 -3.54 -7.93 -10.77
CA PHE A 110 -4.52 -7.00 -10.28
C PHE A 110 -4.18 -6.64 -8.84
N VAL A 111 -3.93 -5.36 -8.58
CA VAL A 111 -3.67 -4.86 -7.24
C VAL A 111 -5.00 -4.48 -6.59
N MET A 112 -5.31 -5.08 -5.45
CA MET A 112 -6.58 -4.98 -4.76
C MET A 112 -6.50 -4.18 -3.45
N ARG A 113 -5.32 -3.67 -3.10
CA ARG A 113 -5.16 -2.88 -1.88
C ARG A 113 -5.97 -1.59 -1.99
N PRO A 114 -6.71 -1.26 -0.95
CA PRO A 114 -7.42 0.01 -0.93
C PRO A 114 -6.42 1.17 -1.00
N PHE A 115 -6.77 2.21 -1.74
CA PHE A 115 -6.01 3.44 -1.78
C PHE A 115 -6.02 4.10 -0.39
N THR A 116 -4.86 4.48 0.14
CA THR A 116 -4.75 5.06 1.48
C THR A 116 -3.55 5.99 1.60
N PHE A 117 -3.54 6.83 2.63
CA PHE A 117 -2.34 7.54 3.06
C PHE A 117 -1.41 6.61 3.82
N THR A 118 -0.11 6.78 3.64
CA THR A 118 0.95 5.96 4.28
C THR A 118 1.85 6.77 5.21
N GLY A 119 1.79 8.10 5.14
CA GLY A 119 2.60 8.94 6.00
C GLY A 119 2.88 10.33 5.46
N VAL A 120 3.93 10.93 6.00
CA VAL A 120 4.49 12.23 5.58
C VAL A 120 5.96 12.06 5.27
N SER A 121 6.37 12.37 4.03
CA SER A 121 7.76 12.18 3.58
C SER A 121 8.65 13.39 3.80
N ALA A 122 8.11 14.60 3.70
CA ALA A 122 8.87 15.84 3.85
C ALA A 122 8.06 16.85 4.66
N CYS A 123 8.73 17.53 5.58
CA CYS A 123 8.16 18.64 6.33
C CYS A 123 9.26 19.60 6.76
N ASN A 124 8.90 20.82 7.14
CA ASN A 124 9.84 21.83 7.61
C ASN A 124 10.06 21.83 9.15
N GLY A 125 9.78 20.72 9.80
CA GLY A 125 9.92 20.57 11.26
C GLY A 125 8.77 21.14 12.07
N LYS A 126 7.73 21.67 11.39
CA LYS A 126 6.52 22.28 11.96
C LYS A 126 5.27 21.43 11.71
N THR A 127 5.41 20.12 11.64
CA THR A 127 4.31 19.22 11.32
C THR A 127 4.38 17.97 12.15
N ALA A 128 3.28 17.60 12.77
CA ALA A 128 3.13 16.28 13.35
C ALA A 128 2.81 15.26 12.26
N ALA A 129 3.23 14.02 12.44
CA ALA A 129 2.84 12.93 11.55
C ALA A 129 1.31 12.77 11.53
N PRO A 130 0.71 12.39 10.39
CA PRO A 130 -0.70 12.09 10.35
C PRO A 130 -1.03 10.99 11.36
N VAL A 131 -2.11 11.18 12.09
CA VAL A 131 -2.64 10.14 12.98
C VAL A 131 -3.46 9.18 12.12
N LEU A 132 -2.84 8.06 11.75
CA LEU A 132 -3.54 6.96 11.06
C LEU A 132 -4.42 6.25 12.08
N GLN A 133 -5.72 6.47 12.04
CA GLN A 133 -6.67 5.70 12.84
C GLN A 133 -7.19 4.53 12.01
N ASN A 134 -6.91 3.33 12.44
CA ASN A 134 -7.27 2.08 11.76
C ASN A 134 -8.78 1.89 11.52
N ASP A 135 -9.65 2.72 12.08
CA ASP A 135 -11.09 2.53 12.04
C ASP A 135 -11.89 3.77 11.56
N THR A 136 -11.26 4.90 11.37
CA THR A 136 -11.90 6.08 10.77
C THR A 136 -11.10 6.52 9.55
N ARG A 137 -11.71 6.54 8.41
CA ARG A 137 -11.17 6.88 7.09
C ARG A 137 -10.66 8.32 6.95
N THR A 138 -10.25 8.95 8.03
CA THR A 138 -9.80 10.34 8.08
C THR A 138 -8.47 10.39 8.80
N ASP A 139 -7.43 10.75 8.05
CA ASP A 139 -6.13 11.07 8.61
C ASP A 139 -6.14 12.52 9.07
N GLU A 140 -5.43 12.83 10.13
CA GLU A 140 -5.21 14.20 10.62
C GLU A 140 -3.76 14.62 10.42
N LEU A 141 -3.57 15.88 9.97
CA LEU A 141 -2.27 16.51 9.80
C LEU A 141 -2.26 17.83 10.58
N HIS A 142 -1.44 17.93 11.61
CA HIS A 142 -1.23 19.15 12.40
C HIS A 142 -0.06 19.96 11.85
N MET A 143 -0.24 21.27 11.69
CA MET A 143 0.75 22.19 11.15
C MET A 143 0.87 23.44 12.06
N ASP A 144 2.09 23.82 12.42
CA ASP A 144 2.36 24.90 13.43
C ASP A 144 2.16 26.33 12.92
N GLY A 145 1.29 26.56 11.95
CA GLY A 145 1.00 27.90 11.46
C GLY A 145 1.45 28.15 10.01
N LYS A 146 1.36 29.41 9.61
CA LYS A 146 1.66 29.83 8.26
C LYS A 146 3.04 29.41 7.77
N ASP A 147 3.12 29.03 6.50
CA ASP A 147 4.32 28.54 5.81
C ASP A 147 4.85 27.18 6.29
N ALA A 148 4.18 26.53 7.28
CA ALA A 148 4.40 25.11 7.53
C ALA A 148 4.06 24.29 6.28
N TYR A 149 4.82 23.23 6.00
CA TYR A 149 4.51 22.32 4.90
C TYR A 149 4.80 20.87 5.27
N ALA A 150 4.06 19.98 4.62
CA ALA A 150 4.26 18.53 4.68
C ALA A 150 3.87 17.91 3.35
N THR A 151 4.54 16.84 2.93
CA THR A 151 4.15 16.06 1.76
C THR A 151 3.46 14.77 2.23
N LEU A 152 2.16 14.67 1.98
CA LEU A 152 1.37 13.47 2.24
C LEU A 152 1.78 12.37 1.26
N GLU A 153 2.05 11.19 1.79
CA GLU A 153 2.34 9.99 1.02
C GLU A 153 1.08 9.13 0.88
N THR A 154 0.96 8.45 -0.25
CA THR A 154 -0.07 7.44 -0.50
C THR A 154 0.58 6.10 -0.81
N ASN A 155 -0.20 5.01 -0.75
CA ASN A 155 0.26 3.70 -1.19
C ASN A 155 0.19 3.52 -2.72
N GLU A 156 -0.30 4.52 -3.47
CA GLU A 156 -0.26 4.46 -4.94
C GLU A 156 1.17 4.74 -5.42
N PRO A 157 1.78 3.89 -6.23
CA PRO A 157 3.08 4.13 -6.82
C PRO A 157 3.09 5.37 -7.72
N ASP A 158 4.28 5.92 -7.99
CA ASP A 158 4.44 6.97 -8.98
C ASP A 158 4.01 6.49 -10.38
N GLU A 159 3.51 7.41 -11.22
CA GLU A 159 3.09 7.11 -12.60
C GLU A 159 4.22 6.45 -13.42
N GLU A 160 5.48 6.83 -13.21
CA GLU A 160 6.66 6.24 -13.86
C GLU A 160 6.89 4.78 -13.44
N ALA A 161 6.39 4.39 -12.25
CA ALA A 161 6.41 3.02 -11.74
C ALA A 161 5.14 2.24 -12.09
N GLY A 162 4.28 2.78 -12.97
CA GLY A 162 3.03 2.15 -13.39
C GLY A 162 1.84 2.42 -12.49
N GLY A 163 1.98 3.32 -11.52
CA GLY A 163 0.88 3.74 -10.65
C GLY A 163 -0.15 4.63 -11.35
N ARG A 164 -1.33 4.70 -10.77
CA ARG A 164 -2.40 5.60 -11.23
C ARG A 164 -2.11 7.02 -10.76
N ARG A 165 -2.37 8.01 -11.60
CA ARG A 165 -2.24 9.41 -11.20
C ARG A 165 -3.13 9.72 -10.01
N VAL A 166 -2.59 10.45 -9.03
CA VAL A 166 -3.35 10.98 -7.89
C VAL A 166 -3.63 12.46 -8.10
N TYR A 167 -4.90 12.85 -8.03
CA TYR A 167 -5.32 14.24 -8.03
C TYR A 167 -5.52 14.72 -6.60
N TRP A 168 -4.94 15.88 -6.29
CA TRP A 168 -4.98 16.50 -4.99
C TRP A 168 -5.86 17.74 -5.00
N THR A 169 -6.74 17.86 -4.03
CA THR A 169 -7.59 19.03 -3.84
C THR A 169 -7.64 19.47 -2.38
N THR A 170 -7.98 20.71 -2.14
CA THR A 170 -8.24 21.26 -0.81
C THR A 170 -9.65 21.83 -0.75
N SER A 171 -10.30 21.69 0.39
CA SER A 171 -11.61 22.29 0.64
C SER A 171 -11.53 23.80 0.86
N ASP A 172 -10.38 24.31 1.36
CA ASP A 172 -10.17 25.74 1.57
C ASP A 172 -8.71 26.16 1.29
N LYS A 173 -8.50 26.85 0.18
CA LYS A 173 -7.19 27.36 -0.24
C LYS A 173 -6.67 28.52 0.62
N SER A 174 -7.53 29.16 1.41
CA SER A 174 -7.10 30.20 2.35
C SER A 174 -6.46 29.62 3.61
N VAL A 175 -6.79 28.38 3.98
CA VAL A 175 -6.22 27.65 5.09
C VAL A 175 -4.97 26.90 4.66
N ALA A 176 -5.07 26.04 3.64
CA ALA A 176 -3.92 25.33 3.08
C ALA A 176 -4.10 25.08 1.58
N THR A 177 -2.97 25.04 0.87
CA THR A 177 -2.90 24.62 -0.54
C THR A 177 -2.21 23.27 -0.63
N VAL A 178 -2.51 22.50 -1.68
CA VAL A 178 -1.83 21.25 -2.01
C VAL A 178 -1.38 21.30 -3.46
N ASP A 179 -0.18 20.79 -3.74
CA ASP A 179 0.35 20.66 -5.09
C ASP A 179 0.10 19.25 -5.68
N LYS A 180 0.54 19.05 -6.93
CA LYS A 180 0.37 17.79 -7.64
C LYS A 180 1.13 16.60 -7.03
N ASN A 181 2.10 16.86 -6.16
CA ASN A 181 2.90 15.84 -5.48
C ASN A 181 2.40 15.55 -4.05
N GLY A 182 1.24 16.10 -3.65
CA GLY A 182 0.72 15.93 -2.30
C GLY A 182 1.35 16.87 -1.26
N THR A 183 2.16 17.86 -1.68
CA THR A 183 2.75 18.82 -0.73
C THR A 183 1.71 19.82 -0.28
N VAL A 184 1.32 19.71 0.96
CA VAL A 184 0.39 20.61 1.67
C VAL A 184 1.18 21.77 2.26
N ARG A 185 0.71 23.00 2.07
CA ARG A 185 1.33 24.21 2.63
C ARG A 185 0.29 25.08 3.31
N ALA A 186 0.49 25.36 4.59
CA ALA A 186 -0.37 26.26 5.36
C ALA A 186 -0.26 27.72 4.84
N ARG A 187 -1.41 28.39 4.76
CA ARG A 187 -1.55 29.76 4.27
C ARG A 187 -1.96 30.75 5.36
N THR A 188 -2.35 30.24 6.50
CA THR A 188 -2.77 30.99 7.69
C THR A 188 -2.05 30.47 8.93
N ASP A 189 -2.15 31.21 10.03
CA ASP A 189 -1.61 30.78 11.34
C ASP A 189 -2.60 29.91 12.12
N SER A 190 -3.87 29.87 11.73
CA SER A 190 -4.88 28.99 12.34
C SER A 190 -6.04 28.71 11.38
N GLY A 191 -6.62 27.52 11.51
CA GLY A 191 -7.78 27.09 10.73
C GLY A 191 -7.78 25.60 10.42
N GLU A 192 -8.86 25.15 9.79
CA GLU A 192 -9.03 23.76 9.37
C GLU A 192 -9.45 23.69 7.90
N CYS A 193 -8.93 22.69 7.19
CA CYS A 193 -9.41 22.31 5.87
C CYS A 193 -9.20 20.81 5.64
N THR A 194 -9.81 20.29 4.59
CA THR A 194 -9.63 18.89 4.18
C THR A 194 -8.83 18.83 2.88
N ILE A 195 -7.76 18.05 2.88
CA ILE A 195 -7.05 17.67 1.66
C ILE A 195 -7.63 16.32 1.20
N THR A 196 -7.95 16.25 -0.09
CA THR A 196 -8.47 15.05 -0.72
C THR A 196 -7.52 14.58 -1.81
N ALA A 197 -7.11 13.33 -1.73
CA ALA A 197 -6.41 12.58 -2.77
C ALA A 197 -7.42 11.70 -3.50
N THR A 198 -7.48 11.77 -4.83
CA THR A 198 -8.40 10.99 -5.66
C THR A 198 -7.64 10.33 -6.79
N LEU A 199 -7.84 9.04 -6.99
CA LEU A 199 -7.27 8.32 -8.14
C LEU A 199 -7.86 8.84 -9.46
N ALA A 200 -7.05 8.88 -10.52
CA ALA A 200 -7.43 9.47 -11.81
C ALA A 200 -8.66 8.82 -12.46
N ASP A 201 -8.89 7.56 -12.19
CA ASP A 201 -10.08 6.82 -12.64
C ASP A 201 -11.34 7.15 -11.83
N GLY A 202 -11.21 7.91 -10.75
CA GLY A 202 -12.31 8.30 -9.86
C GLY A 202 -12.86 7.16 -8.99
N THR A 203 -12.21 6.00 -8.98
CA THR A 203 -12.69 4.82 -8.25
C THR A 203 -12.57 4.96 -6.75
N GLU A 204 -11.51 5.62 -6.29
CA GLU A 204 -11.24 5.81 -4.86
C GLU A 204 -10.74 7.21 -4.52
N SER A 205 -11.05 7.64 -3.31
CA SER A 205 -10.52 8.87 -2.72
C SER A 205 -10.27 8.68 -1.23
N ARG A 206 -9.33 9.48 -0.70
CA ARG A 206 -9.07 9.59 0.74
C ARG A 206 -8.97 11.04 1.13
N THR A 207 -9.31 11.31 2.38
CA THR A 207 -9.28 12.66 2.95
C THR A 207 -8.36 12.71 4.15
N CYS A 208 -7.65 13.81 4.29
CA CYS A 208 -6.84 14.16 5.45
C CYS A 208 -7.34 15.49 6.01
N LEU A 209 -7.69 15.52 7.29
CA LEU A 209 -8.05 16.75 7.99
C LEU A 209 -6.76 17.51 8.34
N VAL A 210 -6.61 18.71 7.81
CA VAL A 210 -5.46 19.58 8.12
C VAL A 210 -5.89 20.62 9.14
N ARG A 211 -5.18 20.64 10.27
CA ARG A 211 -5.31 21.64 11.33
C ARG A 211 -4.08 22.49 11.37
N VAL A 212 -4.24 23.79 11.30
CA VAL A 212 -3.15 24.77 11.37
C VAL A 212 -3.26 25.54 12.66
N GLY A 213 -2.15 25.60 13.40
CA GLY A 213 -2.06 26.24 14.71
C GLY A 213 -2.63 25.40 15.86
N ASP A 214 -2.61 25.96 17.08
CA ASP A 214 -3.25 25.36 18.26
C ASP A 214 -4.78 25.55 18.15
N ILE A 215 -5.50 24.47 17.97
CA ILE A 215 -6.98 24.42 17.97
C ILE A 215 -7.43 23.66 19.21
#